data_14388354843703492dd14e7fda38d340
#
_entry.id   14388354843703492dd14e7fda38d340
#
_cell.length_a   1.000
_cell.length_b   1.000
_cell.length_c   1.000
_cell.angle_alpha   90.00
_cell.angle_beta   90.00
_cell.angle_gamma   90.00
#
_symmetry.space_group_name_H-M   'P 1'
#
loop_
_entity.id
_entity.type
_entity.pdbx_description
1 polymer ?
#
loop_
_entity_poly.entity_id
_entity_poly.type
_entity_poly.pdbx_seq_one_letter_code
_entity_poly.pdbx_strand_id
1 'polypeptide(L)'
;LLLISYALGKGVKGVVVGVALSHWPSLARVIRAEVLQLKNSTYIQVAEKLGHSKIKTALKHMTPHIFPQFLVGLILMFPHAILHEAGITFLGFGLPAEQPAIGIILSESMKYLITGKWWLAVFPGAMLVFTVILFDVAGSMLRKMLDPSSAHE
;
A
#
# COMPACT_ATOMS: atom_id res chain seq x y z
N LEU A 1 9.16 -4.01 10.41
CA LEU A 1 9.51 -4.33 9.04
C LEU A 1 10.94 -4.88 8.94
N LEU A 2 11.99 -4.11 9.30
CA LEU A 2 13.40 -4.53 9.24
C LEU A 2 13.67 -5.85 9.99
N LEU A 3 13.16 -6.01 11.22
CA LEU A 3 13.32 -7.22 12.01
C LEU A 3 12.72 -8.44 11.32
N ILE A 4 11.55 -8.30 10.71
CA ILE A 4 10.86 -9.39 10.00
C ILE A 4 11.65 -9.78 8.74
N SER A 5 12.09 -8.79 7.95
CA SER A 5 12.90 -9.02 6.76
C SER A 5 14.22 -9.72 7.11
N TYR A 6 14.87 -9.31 8.19
CA TYR A 6 16.11 -9.93 8.66
C TYR A 6 15.89 -11.37 9.16
N ALA A 7 14.84 -11.63 9.94
CA ALA A 7 14.54 -12.95 10.51
C ALA A 7 14.18 -13.99 9.43
N LEU A 8 13.51 -13.57 8.34
CA LEU A 8 13.13 -14.43 7.23
C LEU A 8 14.26 -14.62 6.19
N GLY A 9 15.38 -13.93 6.38
CA GLY A 9 16.51 -13.93 5.44
C GLY A 9 16.36 -12.89 4.33
N LYS A 10 17.52 -12.50 3.77
CA LYS A 10 17.57 -11.55 2.64
C LYS A 10 16.86 -12.11 1.41
N GLY A 11 16.07 -11.28 0.75
CA GLY A 11 15.41 -11.63 -0.50
C GLY A 11 13.96 -11.18 -0.59
N VAL A 12 13.35 -11.42 -1.75
CA VAL A 12 11.97 -11.03 -2.07
C VAL A 12 10.98 -11.54 -1.02
N LYS A 13 11.11 -12.78 -0.56
CA LYS A 13 10.20 -13.38 0.43
C LYS A 13 10.19 -12.61 1.75
N GLY A 14 11.37 -12.26 2.28
CA GLY A 14 11.51 -11.49 3.52
C GLY A 14 10.90 -10.09 3.40
N VAL A 15 11.14 -9.42 2.27
CA VAL A 15 10.59 -8.10 1.98
C VAL A 15 9.07 -8.15 1.85
N VAL A 16 8.53 -9.06 1.03
CA VAL A 16 7.08 -9.17 0.80
C VAL A 16 6.33 -9.48 2.10
N VAL A 17 6.77 -10.47 2.86
CA VAL A 17 6.14 -10.82 4.13
C VAL A 17 6.28 -9.68 5.15
N GLY A 18 7.46 -9.05 5.21
CA GLY A 18 7.69 -7.90 6.07
C GLY A 18 6.77 -6.73 5.77
N VAL A 19 6.64 -6.35 4.47
CA VAL A 19 5.73 -5.28 4.03
C VAL A 19 4.28 -5.65 4.31
N ALA A 20 3.84 -6.86 3.95
CA ALA A 20 2.47 -7.32 4.18
C ALA A 20 2.08 -7.27 5.65
N LEU A 21 2.90 -7.84 6.55
CA LEU A 21 2.63 -7.86 8.00
C LEU A 21 2.69 -6.47 8.64
N SER A 22 3.43 -5.53 8.07
CA SER A 22 3.52 -4.18 8.61
C SER A 22 2.39 -3.26 8.14
N HIS A 23 1.81 -3.51 6.97
CA HIS A 23 0.84 -2.59 6.34
C HIS A 23 -0.61 -3.03 6.46
N TRP A 24 -0.88 -4.36 6.61
CA TRP A 24 -2.26 -4.83 6.77
C TRP A 24 -3.04 -4.16 7.91
N PRO A 25 -2.43 -3.76 9.07
CA PRO A 25 -3.19 -3.12 10.13
C PRO A 25 -3.70 -1.73 9.74
N SER A 26 -3.00 -1.04 8.83
CA SER A 26 -3.45 0.27 8.32
C SER A 26 -4.68 0.11 7.43
N LEU A 27 -4.67 -0.84 6.50
CA LEU A 27 -5.82 -1.17 5.67
C LEU A 27 -7.00 -1.66 6.51
N ALA A 28 -6.74 -2.54 7.48
CA ALA A 28 -7.76 -3.04 8.39
C ALA A 28 -8.45 -1.93 9.19
N ARG A 29 -7.71 -0.89 9.62
CA ARG A 29 -8.30 0.28 10.31
C ARG A 29 -9.21 1.08 9.40
N VAL A 30 -8.82 1.31 8.15
CA VAL A 30 -9.65 2.04 7.18
C VAL A 30 -10.94 1.27 6.92
N ILE A 31 -10.84 -0.02 6.60
CA ILE A 31 -12.01 -0.87 6.36
C ILE A 31 -12.91 -0.98 7.60
N ARG A 32 -12.32 -1.06 8.80
CA ARG A 32 -13.10 -1.04 10.04
C ARG A 32 -13.91 0.25 10.20
N ALA A 33 -13.33 1.40 9.89
CA ALA A 33 -14.04 2.68 9.95
C ALA A 33 -15.23 2.71 8.99
N GLU A 34 -15.04 2.27 7.75
CA GLU A 34 -16.10 2.13 6.74
C GLU A 34 -17.23 1.19 7.20
N VAL A 35 -16.87 0.01 7.74
CA VAL A 35 -17.83 -0.95 8.27
C VAL A 35 -18.68 -0.34 9.40
N LEU A 36 -18.04 0.41 10.31
CA LEU A 36 -18.75 1.05 11.42
C LEU A 36 -19.69 2.15 10.93
N GLN A 37 -19.28 2.92 9.93
CA GLN A 37 -20.13 3.94 9.31
C GLN A 37 -21.33 3.32 8.62
N LEU A 38 -21.12 2.30 7.78
CA LEU A 38 -22.17 1.57 7.08
C LEU A 38 -23.16 0.90 8.04
N LYS A 39 -22.68 0.29 9.12
CA LYS A 39 -23.52 -0.35 10.13
C LYS A 39 -24.56 0.62 10.73
N ASN A 40 -24.21 1.90 10.85
CA ASN A 40 -25.08 2.94 11.37
C ASN A 40 -25.99 3.58 10.30
N SER A 41 -25.84 3.19 9.05
CA SER A 41 -26.69 3.71 7.96
C SER A 41 -28.14 3.19 8.07
N THR A 42 -29.09 4.04 7.74
CA THR A 42 -30.52 3.71 7.76
C THR A 42 -30.85 2.47 6.92
N TYR A 43 -30.18 2.33 5.79
CA TYR A 43 -30.33 1.20 4.87
C TYR A 43 -30.03 -0.16 5.54
N ILE A 44 -28.94 -0.26 6.28
CA ILE A 44 -28.55 -1.48 6.99
C ILE A 44 -29.50 -1.76 8.17
N GLN A 45 -29.89 -0.72 8.92
CA GLN A 45 -30.84 -0.85 10.02
C GLN A 45 -32.23 -1.34 9.53
N VAL A 46 -32.69 -0.87 8.38
CA VAL A 46 -33.94 -1.34 7.77
C VAL A 46 -33.82 -2.80 7.36
N ALA A 47 -32.71 -3.21 6.73
CA ALA A 47 -32.49 -4.61 6.35
C ALA A 47 -32.53 -5.57 7.57
N GLU A 48 -31.94 -5.15 8.70
CA GLU A 48 -31.98 -5.93 9.96
C GLU A 48 -33.42 -5.99 10.53
N LYS A 49 -34.16 -4.89 10.51
CA LYS A 49 -35.58 -4.86 10.95
C LYS A 49 -36.51 -5.71 10.08
N LEU A 50 -36.16 -5.91 8.82
CA LEU A 50 -36.86 -6.82 7.90
C LEU A 50 -36.54 -8.30 8.11
N GLY A 51 -35.76 -8.63 9.19
CA GLY A 51 -35.46 -10.01 9.58
C GLY A 51 -34.25 -10.62 8.87
N HIS A 52 -33.45 -9.84 8.18
CA HIS A 52 -32.19 -10.35 7.62
C HIS A 52 -31.19 -10.67 8.73
N SER A 53 -30.58 -11.85 8.69
CA SER A 53 -29.51 -12.20 9.62
C SER A 53 -28.29 -11.30 9.43
N LYS A 54 -27.54 -11.04 10.50
CA LYS A 54 -26.32 -10.18 10.46
C LYS A 54 -25.32 -10.62 9.40
N ILE A 55 -25.13 -11.94 9.21
CA ILE A 55 -24.22 -12.49 8.20
C ILE A 55 -24.74 -12.19 6.79
N LYS A 56 -26.04 -12.37 6.55
CA LYS A 56 -26.67 -12.08 5.25
C LYS A 56 -26.59 -10.59 4.93
N THR A 57 -26.83 -9.73 5.91
CA THR A 57 -26.69 -8.27 5.79
C THR A 57 -25.25 -7.88 5.46
N ALA A 58 -24.26 -8.44 6.17
CA ALA A 58 -22.86 -8.20 5.91
C ALA A 58 -22.47 -8.60 4.46
N LEU A 59 -22.75 -9.84 4.06
CA LEU A 59 -22.34 -10.35 2.75
C LEU A 59 -23.08 -9.72 1.58
N LYS A 60 -24.39 -9.49 1.72
CA LYS A 60 -25.24 -9.03 0.60
C LYS A 60 -25.27 -7.51 0.47
N HIS A 61 -25.18 -6.79 1.60
CA HIS A 61 -25.38 -5.34 1.62
C HIS A 61 -24.10 -4.55 1.95
N MET A 62 -23.27 -5.04 2.88
CA MET A 62 -22.06 -4.32 3.27
C MET A 62 -20.88 -4.64 2.36
N THR A 63 -20.62 -5.91 2.05
CA THR A 63 -19.46 -6.33 1.26
C THR A 63 -19.38 -5.65 -0.11
N PRO A 64 -20.45 -5.56 -0.92
CA PRO A 64 -20.37 -4.88 -2.22
C PRO A 64 -20.01 -3.40 -2.12
N HIS A 65 -20.38 -2.75 -1.03
CA HIS A 65 -20.07 -1.35 -0.78
C HIS A 65 -18.63 -1.14 -0.28
N ILE A 66 -18.13 -2.05 0.55
CA ILE A 66 -16.77 -1.99 1.12
C ILE A 66 -15.71 -2.44 0.10
N PHE A 67 -16.06 -3.35 -0.81
CA PHE A 67 -15.11 -3.95 -1.75
C PHE A 67 -14.38 -2.93 -2.64
N PRO A 68 -15.04 -1.91 -3.24
CA PRO A 68 -14.37 -0.85 -3.97
C PRO A 68 -13.38 -0.07 -3.10
N GLN A 69 -13.76 0.28 -1.87
CA GLN A 69 -12.89 0.99 -0.92
C GLN A 69 -11.67 0.16 -0.51
N PHE A 70 -11.86 -1.16 -0.35
CA PHE A 70 -10.77 -2.09 -0.09
C PHE A 70 -9.76 -2.13 -1.25
N LEU A 71 -10.24 -2.19 -2.50
CA LEU A 71 -9.37 -2.17 -3.68
C LEU A 71 -8.61 -0.85 -3.80
N VAL A 72 -9.28 0.27 -3.59
CA VAL A 72 -8.62 1.59 -3.58
C VAL A 72 -7.56 1.66 -2.48
N GLY A 73 -7.87 1.18 -1.28
CA GLY A 73 -6.93 1.12 -0.18
C GLY A 73 -5.69 0.27 -0.48
N LEU A 74 -5.86 -0.87 -1.16
CA LEU A 74 -4.74 -1.69 -1.63
C LEU A 74 -3.86 -0.95 -2.62
N ILE A 75 -4.46 -0.28 -3.61
CA ILE A 75 -3.71 0.44 -4.66
C ILE A 75 -2.92 1.61 -4.05
N LEU A 76 -3.53 2.36 -3.13
CA LEU A 76 -2.85 3.46 -2.43
C LEU A 76 -1.74 2.99 -1.47
N MET A 77 -1.69 1.69 -1.13
CA MET A 77 -0.58 1.11 -0.38
C MET A 77 0.65 0.79 -1.24
N PHE A 78 0.50 0.69 -2.56
CA PHE A 78 1.58 0.35 -3.49
C PHE A 78 2.77 1.33 -3.41
N PRO A 79 2.56 2.66 -3.46
CA PRO A 79 3.63 3.65 -3.29
C PRO A 79 4.44 3.45 -2.01
N HIS A 80 3.75 3.20 -0.90
CA HIS A 80 4.40 2.93 0.39
C HIS A 80 5.23 1.64 0.37
N ALA A 81 4.71 0.58 -0.27
CA ALA A 81 5.42 -0.69 -0.39
C ALA A 81 6.72 -0.54 -1.20
N ILE A 82 6.68 0.23 -2.31
CA ILE A 82 7.85 0.53 -3.15
C ILE A 82 8.91 1.29 -2.33
N LEU A 83 8.52 2.32 -1.58
CA LEU A 83 9.44 3.09 -0.74
C LEU A 83 10.07 2.24 0.36
N HIS A 84 9.29 1.38 0.99
CA HIS A 84 9.78 0.49 2.04
C HIS A 84 10.72 -0.59 1.49
N GLU A 85 10.41 -1.19 0.33
CA GLU A 85 11.31 -2.12 -0.35
C GLU A 85 12.64 -1.44 -0.67
N ALA A 86 12.58 -0.29 -1.36
CA ALA A 86 13.79 0.46 -1.72
C ALA A 86 14.61 0.88 -0.49
N GLY A 87 13.96 1.33 0.59
CA GLY A 87 14.61 1.70 1.83
C GLY A 87 15.30 0.53 2.55
N ILE A 88 14.63 -0.64 2.64
CA ILE A 88 15.22 -1.83 3.26
C ILE A 88 16.39 -2.35 2.42
N THR A 89 16.23 -2.37 1.11
CA THR A 89 17.27 -2.80 0.17
C THR A 89 18.46 -1.86 0.17
N PHE A 90 18.22 -0.54 0.24
CA PHE A 90 19.25 0.47 0.43
C PHE A 90 20.09 0.24 1.70
N LEU A 91 19.44 -0.14 2.80
CA LEU A 91 20.11 -0.47 4.07
C LEU A 91 20.80 -1.85 4.07
N GLY A 92 20.70 -2.62 2.99
CA GLY A 92 21.32 -3.94 2.85
C GLY A 92 20.58 -5.11 3.50
N PHE A 93 19.33 -4.89 3.96
CA PHE A 93 18.46 -5.92 4.58
C PHE A 93 17.35 -6.44 3.64
N GLY A 94 17.29 -5.93 2.41
CA GLY A 94 16.28 -6.29 1.42
C GLY A 94 16.76 -7.31 0.40
N LEU A 95 16.73 -6.91 -0.86
CA LEU A 95 17.12 -7.75 -1.99
C LEU A 95 18.64 -7.98 -2.04
N PRO A 96 19.10 -9.17 -2.48
CA PRO A 96 20.51 -9.43 -2.71
C PRO A 96 21.02 -8.64 -3.92
N ALA A 97 22.33 -8.37 -3.96
CA ALA A 97 22.97 -7.51 -4.97
C ALA A 97 22.81 -8.02 -6.42
N GLU A 98 22.52 -9.31 -6.59
CA GLU A 98 22.33 -9.95 -7.89
C GLU A 98 20.95 -9.62 -8.51
N GLN A 99 20.03 -9.10 -7.71
CA GLN A 99 18.69 -8.75 -8.19
C GLN A 99 18.60 -7.26 -8.53
N PRO A 100 18.11 -6.89 -9.72
CA PRO A 100 17.99 -5.49 -10.11
C PRO A 100 16.93 -4.77 -9.25
N ALA A 101 17.35 -3.81 -8.45
CA ALA A 101 16.48 -2.97 -7.63
C ALA A 101 17.04 -1.55 -7.49
N ILE A 102 16.14 -0.57 -7.43
CA ILE A 102 16.54 0.85 -7.29
C ILE A 102 17.27 1.07 -5.96
N GLY A 103 16.86 0.39 -4.89
CA GLY A 103 17.52 0.46 -3.59
C GLY A 103 18.96 -0.01 -3.61
N ILE A 104 19.31 -1.02 -4.42
CA ILE A 104 20.70 -1.50 -4.60
C ILE A 104 21.52 -0.43 -5.33
N ILE A 105 20.99 0.12 -6.43
CA ILE A 105 21.67 1.17 -7.20
C ILE A 105 21.95 2.39 -6.31
N LEU A 106 20.99 2.78 -5.49
CA LEU A 106 21.16 3.87 -4.52
C LEU A 106 22.24 3.55 -3.47
N SER A 107 22.24 2.33 -2.92
CA SER A 107 23.24 1.88 -1.94
C SER A 107 24.65 1.89 -2.53
N GLU A 108 24.81 1.41 -3.75
CA GLU A 108 26.10 1.42 -4.46
C GLU A 108 26.55 2.83 -4.80
N SER A 109 25.62 3.71 -5.21
CA SER A 109 25.94 5.09 -5.59
C SER A 109 26.53 5.91 -4.43
N MET A 110 26.20 5.56 -3.18
CA MET A 110 26.77 6.21 -1.99
C MET A 110 28.30 6.13 -1.94
N LYS A 111 28.89 5.03 -2.44
CA LYS A 111 30.34 4.85 -2.50
C LYS A 111 31.01 5.87 -3.44
N TYR A 112 30.27 6.36 -4.43
CA TYR A 112 30.79 7.29 -5.44
C TYR A 112 30.49 8.76 -5.12
N LEU A 113 29.67 9.06 -4.11
CA LEU A 113 29.40 10.44 -3.68
C LEU A 113 30.66 11.16 -3.26
N ILE A 114 31.55 10.47 -2.55
CA ILE A 114 32.84 11.03 -2.08
C ILE A 114 33.74 11.42 -3.27
N THR A 115 33.58 10.77 -4.43
CA THR A 115 34.31 11.07 -5.67
C THR A 115 33.66 12.16 -6.51
N GLY A 116 32.60 12.81 -5.99
CA GLY A 116 31.87 13.90 -6.67
C GLY A 116 30.84 13.43 -7.70
N LYS A 117 30.61 12.12 -7.85
CA LYS A 117 29.65 11.55 -8.81
C LYS A 117 28.21 11.50 -8.25
N TRP A 118 27.71 12.65 -7.83
CA TRP A 118 26.38 12.79 -7.19
C TRP A 118 25.21 12.36 -8.09
N TRP A 119 25.35 12.43 -9.40
CA TRP A 119 24.30 12.05 -10.36
C TRP A 119 23.93 10.57 -10.28
N LEU A 120 24.86 9.69 -9.85
CA LEU A 120 24.58 8.27 -9.68
C LEU A 120 23.54 7.98 -8.59
N ALA A 121 23.39 8.88 -7.61
CA ALA A 121 22.36 8.80 -6.59
C ALA A 121 21.09 9.56 -7.00
N VAL A 122 21.24 10.72 -7.63
CA VAL A 122 20.10 11.61 -7.97
C VAL A 122 19.18 10.98 -9.02
N PHE A 123 19.73 10.39 -10.09
CA PHE A 123 18.90 9.81 -11.14
C PHE A 123 18.05 8.61 -10.64
N PRO A 124 18.59 7.59 -9.96
CA PRO A 124 17.79 6.51 -9.41
C PRO A 124 16.80 7.00 -8.34
N GLY A 125 17.21 7.95 -7.49
CA GLY A 125 16.33 8.57 -6.52
C GLY A 125 15.15 9.31 -7.16
N ALA A 126 15.41 10.10 -8.20
CA ALA A 126 14.36 10.78 -8.96
C ALA A 126 13.42 9.78 -9.65
N MET A 127 13.95 8.68 -10.20
CA MET A 127 13.19 7.61 -10.81
C MET A 127 12.26 6.92 -9.80
N LEU A 128 12.74 6.68 -8.58
CA LEU A 128 11.95 6.14 -7.48
C LEU A 128 10.79 7.07 -7.12
N VAL A 129 11.08 8.36 -6.91
CA VAL A 129 10.07 9.38 -6.59
C VAL A 129 9.04 9.49 -7.72
N PHE A 130 9.48 9.53 -8.98
CA PHE A 130 8.59 9.57 -10.13
C PHE A 130 7.65 8.37 -10.18
N THR A 131 8.17 7.15 -9.96
CA THR A 131 7.36 5.93 -9.92
C THR A 131 6.32 6.00 -8.80
N VAL A 132 6.71 6.43 -7.60
CA VAL A 132 5.79 6.60 -6.46
C VAL A 132 4.67 7.59 -6.79
N ILE A 133 5.01 8.75 -7.36
CA ILE A 133 4.03 9.78 -7.76
C ILE A 133 3.05 9.23 -8.81
N LEU A 134 3.52 8.47 -9.80
CA LEU A 134 2.66 7.86 -10.81
C LEU A 134 1.61 6.93 -10.19
N PHE A 135 2.03 6.06 -9.27
CA PHE A 135 1.12 5.15 -8.57
C PHE A 135 0.16 5.89 -7.65
N ASP A 136 0.61 6.94 -6.97
CA ASP A 136 -0.23 7.76 -6.10
C ASP A 136 -1.32 8.50 -6.90
N VAL A 137 -0.93 9.12 -8.01
CA VAL A 137 -1.88 9.81 -8.93
C VAL A 137 -2.87 8.81 -9.52
N ALA A 138 -2.40 7.66 -10.01
CA ALA A 138 -3.27 6.62 -10.57
C ALA A 138 -4.26 6.10 -9.52
N GLY A 139 -3.79 5.82 -8.29
CA GLY A 139 -4.63 5.38 -7.18
C GLY A 139 -5.66 6.43 -6.76
N SER A 140 -5.27 7.70 -6.71
CA SER A 140 -6.17 8.81 -6.37
C SER A 140 -7.23 9.06 -7.44
N MET A 141 -6.88 8.92 -8.73
CA MET A 141 -7.85 8.99 -9.84
C MET A 141 -8.86 7.84 -9.76
N LEU A 142 -8.39 6.62 -9.50
CA LEU A 142 -9.27 5.46 -9.35
C LEU A 142 -10.21 5.63 -8.15
N ARG A 143 -9.72 6.19 -7.05
CA ARG A 143 -10.57 6.52 -5.89
C ARG A 143 -11.69 7.47 -6.29
N LYS A 144 -11.40 8.55 -7.01
CA LYS A 144 -12.40 9.50 -7.48
C LYS A 144 -13.44 8.87 -8.40
N MET A 145 -13.04 7.90 -9.24
CA MET A 145 -13.97 7.19 -10.14
C MET A 145 -14.89 6.23 -9.39
N LEU A 146 -14.42 5.65 -8.28
CA LEU A 146 -15.18 4.67 -7.49
C LEU A 146 -15.99 5.29 -6.35
N ASP A 147 -15.77 6.57 -6.05
CA ASP A 147 -16.52 7.30 -5.02
C ASP A 147 -17.74 8.01 -5.65
N PRO A 148 -18.96 7.53 -5.39
CA PRO A 148 -20.17 8.12 -5.99
C PRO A 148 -20.47 9.54 -5.47
N SER A 149 -19.89 9.96 -4.35
CA SER A 149 -20.10 11.29 -3.77
C SER A 149 -19.40 12.40 -4.53
N SER A 150 -18.37 12.09 -5.33
CA SER A 150 -17.64 13.06 -6.14
C SER A 150 -18.35 13.45 -7.46
N ALA A 151 -19.53 12.88 -7.75
CA ALA A 151 -20.31 13.19 -8.97
C ALA A 151 -21.23 14.40 -8.80
N HIS A 152 -21.24 15.06 -7.63
CA HIS A 152 -22.14 16.19 -7.32
C HIS A 152 -21.39 17.49 -6.99
N GLU A 153 -20.08 17.58 -7.26
CA GLU A 153 -19.31 18.80 -7.32
C GLU A 153 -18.84 19.05 -8.77
#